data_3f626baefff30c3254ffff5ac5d6dba4
#
_entry.id   3f626baefff30c3254ffff5ac5d6dba4
#
_cell.length_a   1.000
_cell.length_b   1.000
_cell.length_c   1.000
_cell.angle_alpha   90.00
_cell.angle_beta   90.00
_cell.angle_gamma   90.00
#
_symmetry.space_group_name_H-M   'P 1'
#
loop_
_entity.id
_entity.type
_entity.pdbx_description
1 polymer ?
#
loop_
_entity_poly.entity_id
_entity_poly.type
_entity_poly.pdbx_seq_one_letter_code
_entity_poly.pdbx_strand_id
1 'polypeptide(L)'
;MTRFVSLLLLASLAACSSTTGPQLNFEGKSTVSPTVPMDVQTVVTVRNVGETTTRINTNICGSPIRAFTTPERAGTPVWQSYDPAAVNCAAIASVATLAPGDYYDFRLAGTIPSSLPSGVYYLAVNINGKLVPAGQFLK
;
A
#
# COMPACT_ATOMS: atom_id res chain seq x y z
N MET A 1 -16.11 -67.84 -17.99
CA MET A 1 -14.92 -66.97 -17.73
C MET A 1 -15.38 -65.53 -17.68
N THR A 2 -15.66 -65.04 -16.50
CA THR A 2 -16.25 -63.69 -16.27
C THR A 2 -15.15 -62.79 -15.76
N ARG A 3 -14.75 -61.78 -16.55
CA ARG A 3 -13.73 -60.80 -16.17
C ARG A 3 -14.41 -59.63 -15.46
N PHE A 4 -14.18 -59.49 -14.16
CA PHE A 4 -14.53 -58.28 -13.41
C PHE A 4 -13.50 -57.21 -13.69
N VAL A 5 -13.95 -56.09 -14.29
CA VAL A 5 -13.19 -54.87 -14.43
C VAL A 5 -13.51 -54.00 -13.20
N SER A 6 -12.54 -53.93 -12.27
CA SER A 6 -12.62 -53.00 -11.12
C SER A 6 -12.26 -51.58 -11.59
N LEU A 7 -13.25 -50.70 -11.60
CA LEU A 7 -13.08 -49.30 -11.89
C LEU A 7 -12.64 -48.61 -10.58
N LEU A 8 -11.34 -48.30 -10.46
CA LEU A 8 -10.83 -47.46 -9.39
C LEU A 8 -11.21 -46.01 -9.69
N LEU A 9 -12.20 -45.45 -8.94
CA LEU A 9 -12.46 -44.04 -8.88
C LEU A 9 -11.37 -43.39 -8.03
N LEU A 10 -10.41 -42.72 -8.67
CA LEU A 10 -9.54 -41.76 -7.99
C LEU A 10 -10.34 -40.46 -7.71
N ALA A 11 -10.84 -40.34 -6.49
CA ALA A 11 -11.33 -39.06 -6.00
C ALA A 11 -10.13 -38.14 -5.75
N SER A 12 -9.84 -37.25 -6.69
CA SER A 12 -8.90 -36.15 -6.50
C SER A 12 -9.54 -35.15 -5.52
N LEU A 13 -9.14 -35.24 -4.25
CA LEU A 13 -9.36 -34.21 -3.25
C LEU A 13 -8.58 -32.97 -3.69
N ALA A 14 -9.23 -32.06 -4.41
CA ALA A 14 -8.74 -30.70 -4.57
C ALA A 14 -8.82 -30.05 -3.18
N ALA A 15 -7.72 -30.13 -2.44
CA ALA A 15 -7.50 -29.34 -1.23
C ALA A 15 -7.43 -27.87 -1.69
N CYS A 16 -8.56 -27.17 -1.65
CA CYS A 16 -8.56 -25.73 -1.62
C CYS A 16 -7.81 -25.33 -0.34
N SER A 17 -6.53 -24.98 -0.48
CA SER A 17 -5.78 -24.31 0.58
C SER A 17 -6.36 -22.90 0.72
N SER A 18 -7.45 -22.77 1.50
CA SER A 18 -7.89 -21.48 1.98
C SER A 18 -6.76 -20.93 2.85
N THR A 19 -6.11 -19.87 2.39
CA THR A 19 -5.17 -19.09 3.20
C THR A 19 -5.98 -18.42 4.32
N THR A 20 -6.13 -19.11 5.45
CA THR A 20 -6.93 -18.66 6.62
C THR A 20 -6.20 -17.59 7.44
N GLY A 21 -5.15 -16.97 6.91
CA GLY A 21 -4.37 -15.93 7.58
C GLY A 21 -4.91 -14.51 7.39
N PRO A 22 -4.36 -13.52 8.12
CA PRO A 22 -4.68 -12.12 7.90
C PRO A 22 -4.18 -11.71 6.51
N GLN A 23 -5.09 -11.16 5.69
CA GLN A 23 -4.77 -10.61 4.38
C GLN A 23 -5.09 -9.13 4.37
N LEU A 24 -4.08 -8.31 4.05
CA LEU A 24 -4.24 -6.86 3.95
C LEU A 24 -4.19 -6.43 2.48
N ASN A 25 -5.21 -5.71 2.07
CA ASN A 25 -5.24 -4.99 0.80
C ASN A 25 -4.86 -3.53 1.05
N PHE A 26 -4.02 -2.95 0.16
CA PHE A 26 -3.52 -1.59 0.24
C PHE A 26 -3.92 -0.84 -1.03
N GLU A 27 -4.59 0.28 -0.87
CA GLU A 27 -4.99 1.15 -1.97
C GLU A 27 -4.59 2.59 -1.66
N GLY A 28 -3.82 3.23 -2.56
CA GLY A 28 -3.38 4.61 -2.43
C GLY A 28 -4.03 5.52 -3.47
N LYS A 29 -4.45 6.72 -3.04
CA LYS A 29 -4.98 7.76 -3.91
C LYS A 29 -4.46 9.11 -3.49
N SER A 30 -3.97 9.89 -4.47
CA SER A 30 -3.53 11.27 -4.27
C SER A 30 -4.39 12.25 -5.04
N THR A 31 -4.57 13.42 -4.45
CA THR A 31 -5.08 14.62 -5.10
C THR A 31 -3.97 15.65 -5.09
N VAL A 32 -3.69 16.26 -6.25
CA VAL A 32 -2.65 17.26 -6.43
C VAL A 32 -3.32 18.56 -6.92
N SER A 33 -3.04 19.68 -6.25
CA SER A 33 -3.56 20.99 -6.67
C SER A 33 -2.90 21.44 -7.97
N PRO A 34 -3.62 22.09 -8.88
CA PRO A 34 -3.03 22.54 -10.14
C PRO A 34 -2.16 23.80 -10.02
N THR A 35 -2.16 24.45 -8.85
CA THR A 35 -1.44 25.71 -8.62
C THR A 35 -0.06 25.43 -8.02
N VAL A 36 0.97 26.18 -8.47
CA VAL A 36 2.35 26.06 -7.99
C VAL A 36 2.58 27.07 -6.85
N PRO A 37 3.18 26.66 -5.68
CA PRO A 37 3.54 25.27 -5.32
C PRO A 37 2.32 24.36 -5.25
N MET A 38 2.48 23.11 -5.69
CA MET A 38 1.36 22.16 -5.79
C MET A 38 1.19 21.42 -4.46
N ASP A 39 0.04 21.56 -3.82
CA ASP A 39 -0.28 20.78 -2.64
C ASP A 39 -0.72 19.37 -3.02
N VAL A 40 -0.18 18.39 -2.33
CA VAL A 40 -0.48 16.98 -2.49
C VAL A 40 -1.13 16.46 -1.21
N GLN A 41 -2.26 15.80 -1.36
CA GLN A 41 -2.92 15.03 -0.30
C GLN A 41 -3.03 13.58 -0.74
N THR A 42 -2.57 12.68 0.08
CA THR A 42 -2.58 11.24 -0.19
C THR A 42 -3.34 10.52 0.92
N VAL A 43 -4.25 9.65 0.52
CA VAL A 43 -4.91 8.70 1.41
C VAL A 43 -4.46 7.30 1.00
N VAL A 44 -3.99 6.52 1.98
CA VAL A 44 -3.73 5.10 1.80
C VAL A 44 -4.68 4.32 2.68
N THR A 45 -5.60 3.59 2.06
CA THR A 45 -6.55 2.71 2.75
C THR A 45 -5.95 1.32 2.88
N VAL A 46 -5.89 0.82 4.11
CA VAL A 46 -5.49 -0.56 4.42
C VAL A 46 -6.73 -1.30 4.90
N ARG A 47 -7.15 -2.31 4.15
CA ARG A 47 -8.33 -3.13 4.46
C ARG A 47 -7.93 -4.55 4.81
N ASN A 48 -8.53 -5.09 5.87
CA ASN A 48 -8.43 -6.52 6.17
C ASN A 48 -9.43 -7.30 5.30
N VAL A 49 -8.90 -7.99 4.29
CA VAL A 49 -9.69 -8.87 3.39
C VAL A 49 -9.57 -10.35 3.76
N GLY A 50 -8.87 -10.65 4.86
CA GLY A 50 -8.76 -11.98 5.43
C GLY A 50 -9.92 -12.32 6.37
N GLU A 51 -9.91 -13.54 6.89
CA GLU A 51 -10.96 -14.07 7.78
C GLU A 51 -10.65 -13.87 9.26
N THR A 52 -9.44 -13.41 9.60
CA THR A 52 -9.01 -13.23 10.99
C THR A 52 -8.71 -11.78 11.30
N THR A 53 -8.98 -11.37 12.54
CA THR A 53 -8.61 -10.05 13.05
C THR A 53 -7.10 -9.87 12.99
N THR A 54 -6.63 -8.72 12.52
CA THR A 54 -5.22 -8.36 12.43
C THR A 54 -4.93 -7.02 13.07
N ARG A 55 -3.66 -6.77 13.39
CA ARG A 55 -3.17 -5.49 13.92
C ARG A 55 -2.23 -4.86 12.92
N ILE A 56 -2.39 -3.55 12.71
CA ILE A 56 -1.51 -2.74 11.86
C ILE A 56 -0.86 -1.63 12.67
N ASN A 57 0.39 -1.28 12.34
CA ASN A 57 1.02 -0.09 12.88
C ASN A 57 0.42 1.14 12.20
N THR A 58 -0.12 2.08 12.97
CA THR A 58 -0.70 3.34 12.48
C THR A 58 0.26 4.52 12.55
N ASN A 59 1.48 4.31 13.04
CA ASN A 59 2.51 5.33 13.02
C ASN A 59 3.05 5.50 11.59
N ILE A 60 2.78 6.67 10.99
CA ILE A 60 3.26 7.07 9.65
C ILE A 60 4.53 7.93 9.70
N CYS A 61 5.11 8.13 10.88
CA CYS A 61 6.39 8.82 11.01
C CYS A 61 7.47 8.06 10.23
N GLY A 62 8.20 8.76 9.38
CA GLY A 62 9.15 8.13 8.47
C GLY A 62 8.55 7.60 7.16
N SER A 63 7.27 7.84 6.89
CA SER A 63 6.57 7.44 5.67
C SER A 63 6.18 8.65 4.80
N PRO A 64 7.14 9.37 4.17
CA PRO A 64 6.81 10.49 3.30
C PRO A 64 6.06 10.04 2.05
N ILE A 65 5.29 10.95 1.47
CA ILE A 65 4.85 10.82 0.08
C ILE A 65 6.10 10.95 -0.79
N ARG A 66 6.28 10.06 -1.75
CA ARG A 66 7.44 10.04 -2.67
C ARG A 66 6.97 10.16 -4.11
N ALA A 67 7.74 10.89 -4.93
CA ALA A 67 7.51 10.98 -6.37
C ALA A 67 8.68 10.34 -7.11
N PHE A 68 8.36 9.59 -8.14
CA PHE A 68 9.29 8.87 -9.02
C PHE A 68 9.04 9.27 -10.47
N THR A 69 10.04 9.11 -11.32
CA THR A 69 9.95 9.37 -12.77
C THR A 69 9.48 8.17 -13.57
N THR A 70 9.38 6.99 -12.94
CA THR A 70 8.97 5.75 -13.60
C THR A 70 7.71 5.15 -12.95
N PRO A 71 6.83 4.50 -13.74
CA PRO A 71 5.59 3.90 -13.23
C PRO A 71 5.84 2.77 -12.23
N GLU A 72 6.98 2.08 -12.31
CA GLU A 72 7.40 1.02 -11.40
C GLU A 72 7.79 1.55 -10.02
N ARG A 73 7.99 2.88 -9.89
CA ARG A 73 8.40 3.56 -8.66
C ARG A 73 9.68 2.96 -8.07
N ALA A 74 10.59 2.60 -8.97
CA ALA A 74 11.88 2.03 -8.63
C ALA A 74 12.96 3.10 -8.49
N GLY A 75 14.00 2.79 -7.72
CA GLY A 75 15.15 3.67 -7.51
C GLY A 75 14.92 4.77 -6.48
N THR A 76 15.70 5.84 -6.59
CA THR A 76 15.64 7.00 -5.69
C THR A 76 14.48 7.91 -6.08
N PRO A 77 13.60 8.30 -5.15
CA PRO A 77 12.57 9.29 -5.44
C PRO A 77 13.21 10.66 -5.77
N VAL A 78 12.62 11.35 -6.73
CA VAL A 78 13.06 12.71 -7.13
C VAL A 78 12.51 13.79 -6.19
N TRP A 79 11.50 13.46 -5.42
CA TRP A 79 10.92 14.33 -4.40
C TRP A 79 10.32 13.50 -3.27
N GLN A 80 10.34 14.05 -2.06
CA GLN A 80 9.68 13.53 -0.86
C GLN A 80 9.00 14.67 -0.13
N SER A 81 7.85 14.40 0.49
CA SER A 81 7.08 15.42 1.24
C SER A 81 7.84 15.95 2.47
N TYR A 82 8.78 15.16 2.99
CA TYR A 82 9.75 15.53 4.01
C TYR A 82 10.93 14.55 4.00
N ASP A 83 12.05 14.93 4.61
CA ASP A 83 13.18 14.02 4.82
C ASP A 83 12.91 13.13 6.05
N PRO A 84 12.73 11.82 5.88
CA PRO A 84 12.48 10.91 6.98
C PRO A 84 13.66 10.81 7.97
N ALA A 85 14.88 11.13 7.54
CA ALA A 85 16.05 11.17 8.43
C ALA A 85 16.08 12.42 9.33
N ALA A 86 15.40 13.50 8.92
CA ALA A 86 15.31 14.74 9.68
C ALA A 86 14.17 14.71 10.73
N VAL A 87 13.28 13.71 10.68
CA VAL A 87 12.14 13.59 11.60
C VAL A 87 12.50 12.65 12.74
N ASN A 88 12.49 13.15 13.96
CA ASN A 88 12.64 12.31 15.14
C ASN A 88 11.32 11.56 15.41
N CYS A 89 11.22 10.36 14.86
CA CYS A 89 10.07 9.48 15.09
C CYS A 89 10.18 8.85 16.47
N ALA A 90 9.55 9.45 17.48
CA ALA A 90 9.40 8.80 18.76
C ALA A 90 8.77 7.40 18.57
N ALA A 91 9.31 6.40 19.24
CA ALA A 91 8.82 5.00 19.16
C ALA A 91 7.46 4.87 19.88
N ILE A 92 6.47 5.65 19.46
CA ILE A 92 5.09 5.53 19.94
C ILE A 92 4.46 4.38 19.17
N ALA A 93 4.25 3.26 19.86
CA ALA A 93 3.50 2.15 19.31
C ALA A 93 2.02 2.55 19.15
N SER A 94 1.67 3.05 17.98
CA SER A 94 0.29 3.32 17.60
C SER A 94 -0.21 2.16 16.73
N VAL A 95 -1.24 1.46 17.21
CA VAL A 95 -1.75 0.23 16.58
C VAL A 95 -3.25 0.32 16.44
N ALA A 96 -3.76 -0.01 15.25
CA ALA A 96 -5.18 -0.29 15.02
C ALA A 96 -5.42 -1.79 14.90
N THR A 97 -6.57 -2.24 15.39
CA THR A 97 -7.05 -3.61 15.23
C THR A 97 -8.13 -3.62 14.17
N LEU A 98 -7.98 -4.43 13.13
CA LEU A 98 -8.92 -4.56 12.03
C LEU A 98 -9.57 -5.94 12.06
N ALA A 99 -10.87 -6.01 12.31
CA ALA A 99 -11.65 -7.22 12.07
C ALA A 99 -11.78 -7.50 10.57
N PRO A 100 -12.22 -8.70 10.15
CA PRO A 100 -12.50 -8.98 8.75
C PRO A 100 -13.44 -7.94 8.13
N GLY A 101 -13.02 -7.32 7.01
CA GLY A 101 -13.76 -6.26 6.32
C GLY A 101 -13.47 -4.84 6.80
N ASP A 102 -12.88 -4.67 7.99
CA ASP A 102 -12.51 -3.35 8.49
C ASP A 102 -11.37 -2.71 7.68
N TYR A 103 -11.25 -1.39 7.79
CA TYR A 103 -10.18 -0.63 7.14
C TYR A 103 -9.66 0.51 8.02
N TYR A 104 -8.49 1.00 7.66
CA TYR A 104 -7.87 2.18 8.26
C TYR A 104 -7.30 3.09 7.15
N ASP A 105 -7.56 4.41 7.26
CA ASP A 105 -7.06 5.41 6.32
C ASP A 105 -5.87 6.17 6.91
N PHE A 106 -4.73 6.04 6.25
CA PHE A 106 -3.58 6.90 6.48
C PHE A 106 -3.73 8.15 5.63
N ARG A 107 -3.66 9.34 6.25
CA ARG A 107 -3.76 10.62 5.57
C ARG A 107 -2.43 11.36 5.65
N LEU A 108 -1.88 11.67 4.50
CA LEU A 108 -0.59 12.33 4.36
C LEU A 108 -0.75 13.58 3.49
N ALA A 109 0.06 14.60 3.77
CA ALA A 109 0.10 15.82 2.99
C ALA A 109 1.55 16.22 2.69
N GLY A 110 1.74 16.99 1.64
CA GLY A 110 3.03 17.55 1.26
C GLY A 110 2.86 18.66 0.22
N THR A 111 3.96 19.38 -0.04
CA THR A 111 3.98 20.44 -1.04
C THR A 111 5.10 20.17 -2.02
N ILE A 112 4.77 20.07 -3.31
CA ILE A 112 5.72 19.87 -4.40
C ILE A 112 6.30 21.25 -4.76
N PRO A 113 7.65 21.43 -4.67
CA PRO A 113 8.25 22.73 -4.91
C PRO A 113 8.21 23.11 -6.39
N SER A 114 8.25 24.42 -6.65
CA SER A 114 8.33 24.95 -8.02
C SER A 114 9.61 24.53 -8.74
N SER A 115 10.66 24.19 -8.02
CA SER A 115 11.94 23.73 -8.56
C SER A 115 11.94 22.32 -9.13
N LEU A 116 10.91 21.48 -8.83
CA LEU A 116 10.80 20.17 -9.47
C LEU A 116 10.59 20.38 -10.99
N PRO A 117 11.34 19.72 -11.88
CA PRO A 117 11.18 19.87 -13.33
C PRO A 117 9.77 19.53 -13.82
N SER A 118 9.37 20.04 -14.98
CA SER A 118 8.12 19.61 -15.64
C SER A 118 8.22 18.17 -16.10
N GLY A 119 7.15 17.39 -15.92
CA GLY A 119 7.13 15.98 -16.29
C GLY A 119 6.00 15.20 -15.62
N VAL A 120 5.89 13.91 -15.97
CA VAL A 120 4.98 12.97 -15.32
C VAL A 120 5.67 12.33 -14.13
N TYR A 121 5.00 12.33 -12.99
CA TYR A 121 5.51 11.78 -11.75
C TYR A 121 4.53 10.77 -11.16
N TYR A 122 5.06 9.68 -10.61
CA TYR A 122 4.32 8.58 -10.01
C TYR A 122 4.47 8.61 -8.50
N LEU A 123 3.36 8.75 -7.80
CA LEU A 123 3.33 8.89 -6.34
C LEU A 123 3.25 7.52 -5.66
N ALA A 124 3.93 7.39 -4.53
CA ALA A 124 3.82 6.25 -3.63
C ALA A 124 4.12 6.63 -2.19
N VAL A 125 3.63 5.79 -1.26
CA VAL A 125 3.90 5.89 0.18
C VAL A 125 4.30 4.52 0.70
N ASN A 126 5.26 4.46 1.62
CA ASN A 126 5.58 3.21 2.30
C ASN A 126 4.70 3.09 3.56
N ILE A 127 3.83 2.10 3.60
CA ILE A 127 2.98 1.80 4.76
C ILE A 127 3.26 0.36 5.22
N ASN A 128 3.67 0.21 6.47
CA ASN A 128 3.99 -1.10 7.07
C ASN A 128 4.99 -1.93 6.23
N GLY A 129 6.01 -1.26 5.67
CA GLY A 129 7.04 -1.91 4.84
C GLY A 129 6.63 -2.17 3.40
N LYS A 130 5.39 -1.86 3.01
CA LYS A 130 4.90 -2.02 1.64
C LYS A 130 4.87 -0.66 0.93
N LEU A 131 5.50 -0.57 -0.24
CA LEU A 131 5.39 0.59 -1.12
C LEU A 131 4.04 0.55 -1.83
N VAL A 132 3.14 1.49 -1.48
CA VAL A 132 1.78 1.56 -2.00
C VAL A 132 1.72 2.63 -3.09
N PRO A 133 1.40 2.28 -4.34
CA PRO A 133 1.14 3.25 -5.40
C PRO A 133 -0.01 4.19 -5.01
N ALA A 134 0.15 5.48 -5.27
CA ALA A 134 -0.83 6.49 -4.87
C ALA A 134 -1.25 7.44 -6.02
N GLY A 135 -1.10 7.00 -7.26
CA GLY A 135 -1.46 7.75 -8.45
C GLY A 135 -0.27 8.41 -9.15
N GLN A 136 -0.58 9.35 -10.02
CA GLN A 136 0.39 10.13 -10.79
C GLN A 136 -0.11 11.56 -10.96
N PHE A 137 0.80 12.48 -11.30
CA PHE A 137 0.48 13.84 -11.69
C PHE A 137 1.41 14.34 -12.79
N LEU A 138 0.95 15.36 -13.50
CA LEU A 138 1.73 16.11 -14.47
C LEU A 138 2.08 17.47 -13.85
N LYS A 139 3.37 17.83 -13.92
CA LYS A 139 3.86 19.16 -13.56
C LYS A 139 4.32 19.94 -14.77
#